data_66cde65921cf2f0a4b42c7c44b0958eb
#
_entry.id   66cde65921cf2f0a4b42c7c44b0958eb
#
_cell.length_a   1.000
_cell.length_b   1.000
_cell.length_c   1.000
_cell.angle_alpha   90.00
_cell.angle_beta   90.00
_cell.angle_gamma   90.00
#
_symmetry.space_group_name_H-M   'P 1'
#
loop_
_entity.id
_entity.type
_entity.pdbx_description
1 polymer ?
#
loop_
_entity_poly.entity_id
_entity_poly.type
_entity_poly.pdbx_seq_one_letter_code
_entity_poly.pdbx_strand_id
1 'polypeptide(L)'
;MCANDVLAQGAIPLFFMDYFATGKLKKDVAIEVIKGIGEGCKQSGCALIGGETAEMPDHYLKDSFDLAGFCVGAAERENLLDKNCVKHGDQVIAVASSGIHSNGYSLVRKIIETRSIDIFKKTDFDKNRSLAELLMKPTLLYTNAFLAANKNMKVKSLSHITGGGLVENPPRAFKKNLTLQFDMSGFE
;
A
#
# COMPACT_ATOMS: atom_id res chain seq x y z
N MET A 1 0.37 0.49 -3.19
CA MET A 1 0.55 -0.95 -2.80
C MET A 1 1.61 -1.63 -3.67
N CYS A 2 1.40 -1.78 -4.98
CA CYS A 2 2.33 -2.50 -5.88
C CYS A 2 3.79 -2.00 -5.80
N ALA A 3 4.01 -0.69 -5.82
CA ALA A 3 5.35 -0.12 -5.67
C ALA A 3 6.01 -0.46 -4.32
N ASN A 4 5.23 -0.48 -3.24
CA ASN A 4 5.73 -0.89 -1.93
C ASN A 4 6.07 -2.38 -1.87
N ASP A 5 5.34 -3.25 -2.59
CA ASP A 5 5.66 -4.67 -2.70
C ASP A 5 6.97 -4.91 -3.46
N VAL A 6 7.18 -4.17 -4.56
CA VAL A 6 8.47 -4.19 -5.30
C VAL A 6 9.60 -3.74 -4.38
N LEU A 7 9.39 -2.65 -3.65
CA LEU A 7 10.36 -2.10 -2.71
C LEU A 7 10.73 -3.09 -1.59
N ALA A 8 9.76 -3.89 -1.12
CA ALA A 8 9.99 -4.88 -0.08
C ALA A 8 10.99 -5.99 -0.48
N GLN A 9 11.28 -6.13 -1.76
CA GLN A 9 12.33 -7.00 -2.28
C GLN A 9 13.70 -6.29 -2.42
N GLY A 10 13.76 -4.98 -2.15
CA GLY A 10 14.94 -4.15 -2.40
C GLY A 10 15.04 -3.63 -3.83
N ALA A 11 14.02 -3.88 -4.66
CA ALA A 11 13.97 -3.39 -6.02
C ALA A 11 13.42 -1.96 -6.10
N ILE A 12 13.93 -1.20 -7.06
CA ILE A 12 13.45 0.15 -7.34
C ILE A 12 12.34 0.06 -8.39
N PRO A 13 11.13 0.61 -8.13
CA PRO A 13 10.08 0.69 -9.13
C PRO A 13 10.56 1.44 -10.38
N LEU A 14 10.38 0.85 -11.56
CA LEU A 14 10.78 1.43 -12.84
C LEU A 14 9.57 1.93 -13.63
N PHE A 15 8.56 1.07 -13.77
CA PHE A 15 7.34 1.43 -14.49
C PHE A 15 6.11 0.72 -13.93
N PHE A 16 4.97 1.29 -14.23
CA PHE A 16 3.67 0.86 -13.80
C PHE A 16 2.72 0.79 -15.01
N MET A 17 1.85 -0.19 -14.98
CA MET A 17 0.72 -0.33 -15.91
C MET A 17 -0.55 -0.48 -15.09
N ASP A 18 -1.60 0.22 -15.48
CA ASP A 18 -2.89 0.15 -14.82
C ASP A 18 -3.90 -0.70 -15.60
N TYR A 19 -4.89 -1.18 -14.89
CA TYR A 19 -6.10 -1.77 -15.44
C TYR A 19 -7.30 -1.12 -14.76
N PHE A 20 -8.14 -0.48 -15.55
CA PHE A 20 -9.38 0.13 -15.10
C PHE A 20 -10.56 -0.55 -15.80
N ALA A 21 -11.38 -1.27 -15.03
CA ALA A 21 -12.57 -1.94 -15.54
C ALA A 21 -13.83 -1.38 -14.89
N THR A 22 -14.89 -1.22 -15.66
CA THR A 22 -16.15 -0.63 -15.17
C THR A 22 -17.36 -1.18 -15.94
N GLY A 23 -18.54 -1.15 -15.33
CA GLY A 23 -19.78 -1.52 -16.00
C GLY A 23 -20.22 -0.48 -17.04
N LYS A 24 -19.95 0.82 -16.76
CA LYS A 24 -20.16 1.91 -17.70
C LYS A 24 -19.09 2.98 -17.51
N LEU A 25 -18.38 3.28 -18.57
CA LEU A 25 -17.31 4.28 -18.54
C LEU A 25 -17.89 5.69 -18.33
N LYS A 26 -17.51 6.29 -17.21
CA LYS A 26 -17.74 7.69 -16.90
C LYS A 26 -16.41 8.43 -17.07
N LYS A 27 -16.32 9.26 -18.10
CA LYS A 27 -15.07 9.93 -18.49
C LYS A 27 -14.45 10.73 -17.35
N ASP A 28 -15.25 11.48 -16.61
CA ASP A 28 -14.76 12.31 -15.51
C ASP A 28 -14.18 11.47 -14.36
N VAL A 29 -14.82 10.34 -14.02
CA VAL A 29 -14.30 9.39 -13.03
C VAL A 29 -12.99 8.77 -13.51
N ALA A 30 -12.93 8.32 -14.75
CA ALA A 30 -11.71 7.73 -15.31
C ALA A 30 -10.54 8.71 -15.32
N ILE A 31 -10.77 9.99 -15.67
CA ILE A 31 -9.75 11.04 -15.63
C ILE A 31 -9.19 11.20 -14.23
N GLU A 32 -10.04 11.28 -13.20
CA GLU A 32 -9.59 11.44 -11.81
C GLU A 32 -8.84 10.21 -11.30
N VAL A 33 -9.28 9.01 -11.68
CA VAL A 33 -8.56 7.76 -11.35
C VAL A 33 -7.17 7.76 -11.97
N ILE A 34 -7.05 8.04 -13.28
CA ILE A 34 -5.77 8.04 -13.98
C ILE A 34 -4.83 9.15 -13.46
N LYS A 35 -5.36 10.32 -13.11
CA LYS A 35 -4.59 11.36 -12.42
C LYS A 35 -4.01 10.86 -11.08
N GLY A 36 -4.84 10.17 -10.28
CA GLY A 36 -4.40 9.57 -9.02
C GLY A 36 -3.29 8.52 -9.20
N ILE A 37 -3.43 7.66 -10.23
CA ILE A 37 -2.40 6.67 -10.60
C ILE A 37 -1.12 7.38 -11.03
N GLY A 38 -1.21 8.41 -11.89
CA GLY A 38 -0.08 9.20 -12.34
C GLY A 38 0.66 9.89 -11.18
N GLU A 39 -0.09 10.43 -10.23
CA GLU A 39 0.51 11.04 -9.02
C GLU A 39 1.22 9.98 -8.16
N GLY A 40 0.63 8.80 -7.98
CA GLY A 40 1.27 7.67 -7.30
C GLY A 40 2.56 7.22 -7.99
N CYS A 41 2.56 7.15 -9.31
CA CYS A 41 3.76 6.84 -10.11
C CYS A 41 4.86 7.89 -9.90
N LYS A 42 4.50 9.18 -9.96
CA LYS A 42 5.42 10.29 -9.70
C LYS A 42 6.04 10.20 -8.31
N GLN A 43 5.24 9.97 -7.26
CA GLN A 43 5.72 9.86 -5.88
C GLN A 43 6.61 8.62 -5.67
N SER A 44 6.34 7.52 -6.33
CA SER A 44 7.17 6.30 -6.27
C SER A 44 8.39 6.33 -7.19
N GLY A 45 8.51 7.34 -8.05
CA GLY A 45 9.62 7.49 -8.97
C GLY A 45 9.58 6.53 -10.16
N CYS A 46 8.40 5.97 -10.50
CA CYS A 46 8.24 5.09 -11.65
C CYS A 46 7.45 5.76 -12.79
N ALA A 47 7.61 5.26 -14.01
CA ALA A 47 6.89 5.75 -15.17
C ALA A 47 5.54 5.03 -15.33
N LEU A 48 4.45 5.76 -15.54
CA LEU A 48 3.21 5.19 -16.04
C LEU A 48 3.37 5.02 -17.56
N ILE A 49 3.54 3.78 -18.02
CA ILE A 49 3.89 3.49 -19.43
C ILE A 49 2.71 3.03 -20.28
N GLY A 50 1.58 2.75 -19.64
CA GLY A 50 0.36 2.29 -20.32
C GLY A 50 -0.57 1.61 -19.35
N GLY A 51 -1.54 0.93 -19.93
CA GLY A 51 -2.56 0.20 -19.19
C GLY A 51 -3.69 -0.20 -20.10
N GLU A 52 -4.81 -0.59 -19.52
CA GLU A 52 -6.02 -0.97 -20.23
C GLU A 52 -7.25 -0.37 -19.54
N THR A 53 -8.19 0.13 -20.34
CA THR A 53 -9.49 0.58 -19.87
C THR A 53 -10.57 -0.28 -20.51
N ALA A 54 -11.32 -1.02 -19.69
CA ALA A 54 -12.36 -1.93 -20.17
C ALA A 54 -13.75 -1.50 -19.70
N GLU A 55 -14.68 -1.31 -20.65
CA GLU A 55 -16.10 -1.21 -20.33
C GLU A 55 -16.74 -2.60 -20.49
N MET A 56 -17.24 -3.14 -19.38
CA MET A 56 -17.76 -4.51 -19.30
C MET A 56 -19.17 -4.49 -18.68
N PRO A 57 -20.19 -4.11 -19.45
CA PRO A 57 -21.57 -4.16 -18.99
C PRO A 57 -21.93 -5.60 -18.61
N ASP A 58 -22.83 -5.76 -17.65
CA ASP A 58 -23.27 -7.04 -17.09
C ASP A 58 -22.22 -7.80 -16.26
N HIS A 59 -20.94 -7.47 -16.38
CA HIS A 59 -19.89 -8.01 -15.51
C HIS A 59 -19.71 -7.14 -14.27
N TYR A 60 -19.67 -5.83 -14.44
CA TYR A 60 -19.66 -4.85 -13.34
C TYR A 60 -20.98 -4.09 -13.27
N LEU A 61 -21.38 -3.70 -12.07
CA LEU A 61 -22.50 -2.78 -11.90
C LEU A 61 -22.19 -1.44 -12.56
N LYS A 62 -23.22 -0.78 -13.09
CA LYS A 62 -23.11 0.46 -13.89
C LYS A 62 -22.25 1.55 -13.25
N ASP A 63 -22.29 1.68 -11.93
CA ASP A 63 -21.62 2.74 -11.18
C ASP A 63 -20.41 2.23 -10.37
N SER A 64 -19.99 1.00 -10.62
CA SER A 64 -18.81 0.41 -9.99
C SER A 64 -17.66 0.29 -10.97
N PHE A 65 -16.45 0.31 -10.43
CA PHE A 65 -15.23 0.05 -11.18
C PHE A 65 -14.26 -0.78 -10.35
N ASP A 66 -13.34 -1.40 -11.02
CA ASP A 66 -12.25 -2.18 -10.42
C ASP A 66 -10.90 -1.68 -10.95
N LEU A 67 -9.91 -1.68 -10.09
CA LEU A 67 -8.56 -1.22 -10.40
C LEU A 67 -7.56 -2.33 -10.08
N ALA A 68 -6.69 -2.61 -11.04
CA ALA A 68 -5.52 -3.43 -10.81
C ALA A 68 -4.26 -2.69 -11.27
N GLY A 69 -3.12 -3.04 -10.69
CA GLY A 69 -1.85 -2.42 -11.04
C GLY A 69 -0.75 -3.45 -11.19
N PHE A 70 0.14 -3.20 -12.14
CA PHE A 70 1.32 -4.01 -12.40
C PHE A 70 2.55 -3.11 -12.29
N CYS A 71 3.35 -3.33 -11.26
CA CYS A 71 4.59 -2.58 -11.05
C CYS A 71 5.78 -3.48 -11.33
N VAL A 72 6.68 -3.01 -12.16
CA VAL A 72 7.95 -3.69 -12.45
C VAL A 72 9.07 -2.86 -11.87
N GLY A 73 9.96 -3.52 -11.16
CA GLY A 73 11.16 -2.91 -10.59
C GLY A 73 12.40 -3.74 -10.90
N ALA A 74 13.53 -3.15 -10.65
CA ALA A 74 14.83 -3.81 -10.79
C ALA A 74 15.73 -3.57 -9.58
N ALA A 75 16.59 -4.53 -9.32
CA ALA A 75 17.67 -4.41 -8.35
C ALA A 75 18.91 -5.14 -8.91
N GLU A 76 20.09 -4.64 -8.57
CA GLU A 76 21.30 -5.44 -8.72
C GLU A 76 21.20 -6.66 -7.78
N ARG A 77 21.72 -7.80 -8.23
CA ARG A 77 21.62 -9.06 -7.49
C ARG A 77 22.17 -8.96 -6.06
N GLU A 78 23.25 -8.24 -5.89
CA GLU A 78 23.90 -8.01 -4.61
C GLU A 78 23.12 -7.05 -3.69
N ASN A 79 22.16 -6.28 -4.21
CA ASN A 79 21.34 -5.33 -3.48
C ASN A 79 19.94 -5.88 -3.12
N LEU A 80 19.63 -7.09 -3.57
CA LEU A 80 18.38 -7.75 -3.16
C LEU A 80 18.37 -7.96 -1.65
N LEU A 81 17.25 -7.62 -1.05
CA LEU A 81 17.03 -7.86 0.38
C LEU A 81 16.91 -9.38 0.63
N ASP A 82 17.69 -9.88 1.58
CA ASP A 82 17.72 -11.31 1.89
C ASP A 82 17.37 -11.54 3.37
N LYS A 83 16.26 -12.20 3.62
CA LYS A 83 15.84 -12.64 4.95
C LYS A 83 16.91 -13.46 5.69
N ASN A 84 17.84 -14.08 4.94
CA ASN A 84 18.94 -14.85 5.53
C ASN A 84 20.00 -13.96 6.18
N CYS A 85 20.04 -12.68 5.85
CA CYS A 85 20.90 -11.68 6.47
C CYS A 85 20.41 -11.19 7.83
N VAL A 86 19.14 -11.44 8.15
CA VAL A 86 18.54 -11.06 9.45
C VAL A 86 19.04 -11.99 10.55
N LYS A 87 19.46 -11.41 11.68
CA LYS A 87 20.08 -12.10 12.82
C LYS A 87 19.39 -11.71 14.14
N HIS A 88 19.57 -12.54 15.14
CA HIS A 88 19.22 -12.20 16.52
C HIS A 88 19.92 -10.89 16.94
N GLY A 89 19.19 -10.02 17.63
CA GLY A 89 19.67 -8.70 18.05
C GLY A 89 19.56 -7.59 17.01
N ASP A 90 19.08 -7.89 15.78
CA ASP A 90 18.80 -6.84 14.80
C ASP A 90 17.63 -5.96 15.25
N GLN A 91 17.78 -4.66 15.05
CA GLN A 91 16.74 -3.70 15.37
C GLN A 91 15.67 -3.69 14.28
N VAL A 92 14.42 -3.63 14.69
CA VAL A 92 13.26 -3.53 13.80
C VAL A 92 12.63 -2.16 13.96
N ILE A 93 12.46 -1.47 12.87
CA ILE A 93 11.85 -0.13 12.84
C ILE A 93 10.47 -0.24 12.19
N ALA A 94 9.44 0.18 12.92
CA ALA A 94 8.11 0.35 12.37
C ALA A 94 8.00 1.72 11.70
N VAL A 95 7.55 1.73 10.45
CA VAL A 95 7.30 2.96 9.71
C VAL A 95 5.79 3.17 9.65
N ALA A 96 5.33 4.33 10.10
CA ALA A 96 3.91 4.65 10.19
C ALA A 96 3.21 4.60 8.83
N SER A 97 1.92 4.24 8.86
CA SER A 97 1.01 4.34 7.73
C SER A 97 0.28 5.69 7.72
N SER A 98 -0.44 5.97 6.64
CA SER A 98 -1.38 7.10 6.55
C SER A 98 -2.78 6.77 7.10
N GLY A 99 -3.01 5.53 7.47
CA GLY A 99 -4.29 4.96 7.85
C GLY A 99 -4.38 3.50 7.45
N ILE A 100 -5.57 3.03 7.11
CA ILE A 100 -5.85 1.62 6.76
C ILE A 100 -5.16 1.20 5.45
N HIS A 101 -4.75 2.14 4.61
CA HIS A 101 -4.24 1.93 3.25
C HIS A 101 -5.27 1.22 2.37
N SER A 102 -4.99 -0.01 1.90
CA SER A 102 -5.86 -0.74 0.97
C SER A 102 -6.39 -2.07 1.52
N ASN A 103 -6.06 -2.43 2.76
CA ASN A 103 -6.47 -3.69 3.36
C ASN A 103 -7.40 -3.47 4.55
N GLY A 104 -8.31 -4.42 4.80
CA GLY A 104 -9.22 -4.38 5.96
C GLY A 104 -10.54 -3.66 5.71
N TYR A 105 -10.81 -3.12 4.52
CA TYR A 105 -12.04 -2.38 4.23
C TYR A 105 -13.32 -3.21 4.33
N SER A 106 -13.27 -4.51 4.16
CA SER A 106 -14.45 -5.37 4.36
C SER A 106 -14.95 -5.28 5.79
N LEU A 107 -14.04 -5.32 6.77
CA LEU A 107 -14.40 -5.13 8.18
C LEU A 107 -14.87 -3.72 8.46
N VAL A 108 -14.19 -2.71 7.92
CA VAL A 108 -14.59 -1.29 8.08
C VAL A 108 -16.01 -1.06 7.56
N ARG A 109 -16.34 -1.52 6.35
CA ARG A 109 -17.69 -1.43 5.79
C ARG A 109 -18.71 -2.14 6.69
N LYS A 110 -18.38 -3.33 7.19
CA LYS A 110 -19.24 -4.08 8.10
C LYS A 110 -19.53 -3.32 9.39
N ILE A 111 -18.53 -2.67 9.97
CA ILE A 111 -18.69 -1.84 11.18
C ILE A 111 -19.57 -0.64 10.88
N ILE A 112 -19.30 0.09 9.80
CA ILE A 112 -20.07 1.27 9.37
C ILE A 112 -21.55 0.90 9.22
N GLU A 113 -21.83 -0.18 8.50
CA GLU A 113 -23.19 -0.68 8.27
C GLU A 113 -23.87 -1.08 9.59
N THR A 114 -23.21 -1.97 10.38
CA THR A 114 -23.77 -2.52 11.60
C THR A 114 -24.04 -1.45 12.67
N ARG A 115 -23.22 -0.41 12.71
CA ARG A 115 -23.32 0.69 13.65
C ARG A 115 -24.05 1.91 13.10
N SER A 116 -24.52 1.85 11.84
CA SER A 116 -25.17 2.97 11.14
C SER A 116 -24.37 4.28 11.24
N ILE A 117 -23.05 4.18 11.02
CA ILE A 117 -22.13 5.31 11.16
C ILE A 117 -22.27 6.23 9.94
N ASP A 118 -22.53 7.51 10.19
CA ASP A 118 -22.48 8.54 9.15
C ASP A 118 -21.02 8.90 8.86
N ILE A 119 -20.51 8.40 7.75
CA ILE A 119 -19.10 8.59 7.36
C ILE A 119 -18.76 10.03 6.97
N PHE A 120 -19.74 10.88 6.70
CA PHE A 120 -19.52 12.28 6.33
C PHE A 120 -19.42 13.21 7.53
N LYS A 121 -19.73 12.70 8.73
CA LYS A 121 -19.52 13.45 9.97
C LYS A 121 -18.06 13.42 10.40
N LYS A 122 -17.65 14.48 11.07
CA LYS A 122 -16.35 14.55 11.76
C LYS A 122 -16.34 13.53 12.91
N THR A 123 -15.15 13.00 13.19
CA THR A 123 -14.97 11.99 14.24
C THR A 123 -14.62 12.64 15.58
N ASP A 124 -14.81 11.93 16.67
CA ASP A 124 -14.43 12.42 18.00
C ASP A 124 -12.91 12.54 18.16
N PHE A 125 -12.14 11.71 17.43
CA PHE A 125 -10.68 11.69 17.46
C PHE A 125 -10.04 12.62 16.40
N ASP A 126 -10.79 13.07 15.39
CA ASP A 126 -10.34 14.09 14.44
C ASP A 126 -11.49 15.06 14.14
N LYS A 127 -11.46 16.22 14.79
CA LYS A 127 -12.50 17.25 14.65
C LYS A 127 -12.39 18.06 13.35
N ASN A 128 -11.35 17.85 12.55
CA ASN A 128 -11.12 18.58 11.31
C ASN A 128 -11.61 17.83 10.08
N ARG A 129 -11.56 16.49 10.11
CA ARG A 129 -11.85 15.61 8.98
C ARG A 129 -13.02 14.68 9.29
N SER A 130 -13.81 14.36 8.26
CA SER A 130 -14.82 13.32 8.31
C SER A 130 -14.19 11.92 8.30
N LEU A 131 -14.96 10.92 8.71
CA LEU A 131 -14.50 9.53 8.63
C LEU A 131 -14.20 9.11 7.17
N ALA A 132 -15.01 9.60 6.21
CA ALA A 132 -14.77 9.35 4.78
C ALA A 132 -13.40 9.88 4.33
N GLU A 133 -13.05 11.12 4.69
CA GLU A 133 -11.73 11.70 4.35
C GLU A 133 -10.57 10.93 4.98
N LEU A 134 -10.74 10.43 6.20
CA LEU A 134 -9.73 9.61 6.87
C LEU A 134 -9.56 8.25 6.21
N LEU A 135 -10.67 7.60 5.85
CA LEU A 135 -10.67 6.29 5.18
C LEU A 135 -10.14 6.37 3.74
N MET A 136 -10.38 7.49 3.05
CA MET A 136 -9.91 7.70 1.66
C MET A 136 -8.48 8.23 1.55
N LYS A 137 -7.76 8.33 2.68
CA LYS A 137 -6.38 8.79 2.65
C LYS A 137 -5.49 7.82 1.85
N PRO A 138 -4.76 8.30 0.83
CA PRO A 138 -3.94 7.43 -0.01
C PRO A 138 -2.87 6.68 0.77
N THR A 139 -2.56 5.47 0.30
CA THR A 139 -1.43 4.67 0.79
C THR A 139 -0.13 5.47 0.67
N LEU A 140 0.67 5.49 1.74
CA LEU A 140 2.01 6.08 1.69
C LEU A 140 2.92 5.27 0.77
N LEU A 141 3.74 5.99 0.02
CA LEU A 141 4.78 5.41 -0.83
C LEU A 141 6.13 5.58 -0.13
N TYR A 142 6.78 4.45 0.16
CA TYR A 142 7.99 4.43 0.99
C TYR A 142 9.30 4.44 0.19
N THR A 143 9.23 4.55 -1.15
CA THR A 143 10.41 4.46 -2.03
C THR A 143 11.50 5.45 -1.63
N ASN A 144 11.16 6.73 -1.48
CA ASN A 144 12.14 7.76 -1.11
C ASN A 144 12.71 7.56 0.30
N ALA A 145 11.86 7.15 1.25
CA ALA A 145 12.29 6.87 2.62
C ALA A 145 13.27 5.68 2.67
N PHE A 146 12.96 4.61 1.94
CA PHE A 146 13.84 3.44 1.82
C PHE A 146 15.18 3.80 1.17
N LEU A 147 15.16 4.53 0.06
CA LEU A 147 16.38 4.94 -0.64
C LEU A 147 17.27 5.81 0.26
N ALA A 148 16.69 6.73 1.01
CA ALA A 148 17.43 7.55 1.95
C ALA A 148 18.00 6.72 3.12
N ALA A 149 17.23 5.81 3.68
CA ALA A 149 17.68 4.91 4.73
C ALA A 149 18.80 3.99 4.26
N ASN A 150 18.64 3.36 3.09
CA ASN A 150 19.60 2.38 2.56
C ASN A 150 20.93 2.99 2.13
N LYS A 151 21.00 4.32 1.93
CA LYS A 151 22.28 5.05 1.74
C LYS A 151 23.10 5.15 3.00
N ASN A 152 22.46 5.23 4.17
CA ASN A 152 23.09 5.54 5.45
C ASN A 152 23.18 4.33 6.38
N MET A 153 22.40 3.30 6.13
CA MET A 153 22.40 2.05 6.90
C MET A 153 22.14 0.87 5.99
N LYS A 154 22.60 -0.30 6.36
CA LYS A 154 22.32 -1.53 5.62
C LYS A 154 20.96 -2.07 6.04
N VAL A 155 19.92 -1.80 5.26
CA VAL A 155 18.63 -2.47 5.41
C VAL A 155 18.79 -3.93 4.98
N LYS A 156 18.45 -4.87 5.86
CA LYS A 156 18.61 -6.31 5.61
C LYS A 156 17.35 -6.93 5.00
N SER A 157 16.19 -6.46 5.44
CA SER A 157 14.90 -6.97 5.00
C SER A 157 13.82 -5.93 5.25
N LEU A 158 12.71 -6.04 4.54
CA LEU A 158 11.51 -5.22 4.69
C LEU A 158 10.28 -6.13 4.77
N SER A 159 9.29 -5.70 5.52
CA SER A 159 7.97 -6.32 5.53
C SER A 159 6.91 -5.27 5.22
N HIS A 160 6.23 -5.43 4.10
CA HIS A 160 5.06 -4.63 3.76
C HIS A 160 3.85 -5.22 4.47
N ILE A 161 3.32 -4.50 5.44
CA ILE A 161 2.17 -4.95 6.23
C ILE A 161 0.90 -4.77 5.42
N THR A 162 0.26 -5.87 5.05
CA THR A 162 -0.95 -5.94 4.23
C THR A 162 -2.03 -6.80 4.92
N GLY A 163 -2.80 -7.58 4.18
CA GLY A 163 -3.91 -8.38 4.72
C GLY A 163 -3.52 -9.41 5.78
N GLY A 164 -2.28 -9.88 5.81
CA GLY A 164 -1.76 -10.79 6.83
C GLY A 164 -1.42 -10.12 8.16
N GLY A 165 -1.42 -8.79 8.22
CA GLY A 165 -1.14 -8.01 9.43
C GLY A 165 0.24 -8.30 10.02
N LEU A 166 0.39 -7.97 11.31
CA LEU A 166 1.64 -8.17 12.04
C LEU A 166 1.95 -9.64 12.34
N VAL A 167 0.96 -10.52 12.22
CA VAL A 167 1.13 -11.95 12.50
C VAL A 167 1.74 -12.69 11.30
N GLU A 168 1.33 -12.37 10.08
CA GLU A 168 1.72 -13.15 8.90
C GLU A 168 2.73 -12.43 7.98
N ASN A 169 2.74 -11.09 7.94
CA ASN A 169 3.64 -10.39 7.01
C ASN A 169 5.09 -10.36 7.52
N PRO A 170 5.42 -9.95 8.76
CA PRO A 170 6.79 -9.88 9.23
C PRO A 170 7.55 -11.22 9.18
N PRO A 171 6.94 -12.38 9.49
CA PRO A 171 7.65 -13.67 9.41
C PRO A 171 8.19 -14.03 8.03
N ARG A 172 7.71 -13.40 6.96
CA ARG A 172 8.23 -13.58 5.60
C ARG A 172 9.60 -12.91 5.42
N ALA A 173 9.92 -11.93 6.25
CA ALA A 173 11.10 -11.09 6.16
C ALA A 173 12.31 -11.61 6.96
N PHE A 174 12.20 -12.74 7.68
CA PHE A 174 13.28 -13.35 8.44
C PHE A 174 13.19 -14.87 8.47
N LYS A 175 14.22 -15.54 9.03
CA LYS A 175 14.29 -17.00 9.11
C LYS A 175 13.30 -17.56 10.15
N LYS A 176 12.81 -18.78 9.92
CA LYS A 176 11.84 -19.47 10.80
C LYS A 176 12.32 -19.68 12.24
N ASN A 177 13.62 -19.63 12.51
CA ASN A 177 14.19 -19.78 13.85
C ASN A 177 14.36 -18.45 14.59
N LEU A 178 13.83 -17.37 14.05
CA LEU A 178 13.81 -16.05 14.66
C LEU A 178 12.38 -15.68 15.05
N THR A 179 12.25 -14.83 16.04
CA THR A 179 10.97 -14.26 16.49
C THR A 179 11.09 -12.75 16.54
N LEU A 180 10.02 -12.07 16.16
CA LEU A 180 9.91 -10.63 16.30
C LEU A 180 9.29 -10.30 17.66
N GLN A 181 9.95 -9.45 18.42
CA GLN A 181 9.41 -8.89 19.65
C GLN A 181 8.92 -7.48 19.38
N PHE A 182 7.65 -7.24 19.67
CA PHE A 182 7.05 -5.91 19.60
C PHE A 182 7.06 -5.25 20.98
N ASP A 183 7.58 -4.04 21.03
CA ASP A 183 7.34 -3.15 22.16
C ASP A 183 6.07 -2.35 21.86
N MET A 184 5.00 -2.65 22.57
CA MET A 184 3.70 -2.01 22.39
C MET A 184 3.57 -0.69 23.14
N SER A 185 4.57 -0.29 23.94
CA SER A 185 4.50 0.94 24.74
C SER A 185 4.47 2.23 23.90
N GLY A 186 4.92 2.16 22.66
CA GLY A 186 4.91 3.29 21.71
C GLY A 186 3.75 3.27 20.70
N PHE A 187 2.80 2.33 20.81
CA PHE A 187 1.60 2.29 19.97
C PHE A 187 0.45 3.01 20.70
N GLU A 188 0.07 4.16 20.18
CA GLU A 188 -1.14 4.90 20.58
C GLU A 188 -2.34 4.55 19.71
#